data_1cbc1bea45b7126afea3559d09de31bd
#
_entry.id   1cbc1bea45b7126afea3559d09de31bd
#
_cell.length_a   1.000
_cell.length_b   1.000
_cell.length_c   1.000
_cell.angle_alpha   90.00
_cell.angle_beta   90.00
_cell.angle_gamma   90.00
#
_symmetry.space_group_name_H-M   'P 1'
#
loop_
_entity.id
_entity.type
_entity.pdbx_description
1 polymer ?
#
loop_
_entity_poly.entity_id
_entity_poly.type
_entity_poly.pdbx_seq_one_letter_code
_entity_poly.pdbx_strand_id
1 'polypeptide(L)'
;STLLASSAASDVYKRQVSDETDNKAGAECNTRMMLTGQVFAVMSGTATEEQIQAICRSADAYLYDRKAGGYRLNTDFKEEKFDLGRMFGFAYGEKENGAVFSHMAVMYANALYKTGHAKEGYKVLQTLLDTAMDFERSKMYPGIPEYFDNQGRGLYAYLTGAASWYMLTMITEVFGVKGQLGDMVIAPALMPEQYDHCLLYTSPS
;
A
#
# COMPACT_ATOMS: atom_id res chain seq x y z
N SER A 1 11.63 5.29 22.70
CA SER A 1 10.45 4.99 21.84
C SER A 1 10.83 4.31 20.52
N THR A 2 12.00 4.61 19.97
CA THR A 2 12.52 4.02 18.71
C THR A 2 12.81 2.52 18.84
N LEU A 3 13.23 2.05 20.02
CA LEU A 3 13.51 0.64 20.31
C LEU A 3 12.24 -0.24 20.30
N LEU A 4 11.09 0.28 20.73
CA LEU A 4 9.84 -0.44 20.76
C LEU A 4 9.26 -0.62 19.34
N ALA A 5 9.36 0.40 18.49
CA ALA A 5 8.94 0.31 17.09
C ALA A 5 9.82 -0.66 16.29
N SER A 6 11.14 -0.64 16.53
CA SER A 6 12.09 -1.57 15.92
C SER A 6 11.86 -3.02 16.36
N SER A 7 11.54 -3.24 17.64
CA SER A 7 11.21 -4.58 18.17
C SER A 7 9.91 -5.12 17.56
N ALA A 8 8.85 -4.31 17.49
CA ALA A 8 7.59 -4.72 16.90
C ALA A 8 7.73 -5.04 15.39
N ALA A 9 8.46 -4.22 14.64
CA ALA A 9 8.75 -4.48 13.23
C ALA A 9 9.60 -5.75 13.04
N SER A 10 10.59 -5.97 13.92
CA SER A 10 11.44 -7.16 13.92
C SER A 10 10.65 -8.43 14.27
N ASP A 11 9.72 -8.37 15.22
CA ASP A 11 8.92 -9.54 15.62
C ASP A 11 7.89 -9.92 14.57
N VAL A 12 7.26 -8.93 13.92
CA VAL A 12 6.35 -9.17 12.78
C VAL A 12 7.12 -9.77 11.61
N TYR A 13 8.31 -9.24 11.30
CA TYR A 13 9.18 -9.76 10.25
C TYR A 13 9.67 -11.18 10.54
N LYS A 14 10.11 -11.46 11.77
CA LYS A 14 10.59 -12.80 12.17
C LYS A 14 9.50 -13.84 12.11
N ARG A 15 8.26 -13.52 12.46
CA ARG A 15 7.12 -14.44 12.32
C ARG A 15 6.82 -14.75 10.85
N GLN A 16 7.00 -13.80 9.93
CA GLN A 16 6.82 -14.04 8.51
C GLN A 16 7.89 -14.96 7.90
N VAL A 17 9.15 -14.82 8.32
CA VAL A 17 10.26 -15.63 7.79
C VAL A 17 10.23 -17.07 8.32
N SER A 18 9.73 -17.31 9.53
CA SER A 18 9.62 -18.67 10.08
C SER A 18 8.51 -19.50 9.44
N ASP A 19 7.49 -18.85 8.87
CA ASP A 19 6.36 -19.54 8.24
C ASP A 19 6.61 -19.89 6.76
N GLU A 20 7.66 -19.32 6.12
CA GLU A 20 8.01 -19.64 4.73
C GLU A 20 8.46 -21.10 4.50
N THR A 21 8.85 -21.82 5.55
CA THR A 21 9.33 -23.20 5.45
C THR A 21 8.22 -24.26 5.44
N ASP A 22 6.99 -23.90 5.77
CA ASP A 22 5.86 -24.85 5.87
C ASP A 22 4.88 -24.81 4.68
N ASN A 23 5.18 -24.07 3.62
CA ASN A 23 4.35 -24.00 2.40
C ASN A 23 4.46 -25.30 1.57
N LYS A 24 3.93 -26.39 2.07
CA LYS A 24 3.53 -27.52 1.25
C LYS A 24 2.23 -27.17 0.55
N ALA A 25 2.19 -27.30 -0.77
CA ALA A 25 1.00 -27.11 -1.59
C ALA A 25 -0.21 -27.84 -0.96
N GLY A 26 -1.20 -27.07 -0.48
CA GLY A 26 -2.42 -27.59 0.15
C GLY A 26 -2.58 -27.31 1.65
N ALA A 27 -1.59 -26.73 2.34
CA ALA A 27 -1.77 -26.25 3.71
C ALA A 27 -2.56 -24.94 3.70
N GLU A 28 -3.57 -24.80 4.55
CA GLU A 28 -4.21 -23.50 4.79
C GLU A 28 -3.13 -22.52 5.26
N CYS A 29 -2.99 -21.40 4.55
CA CYS A 29 -2.03 -20.37 4.93
C CYS A 29 -2.47 -19.73 6.24
N ASN A 30 -1.79 -20.04 7.34
CA ASN A 30 -2.02 -19.45 8.66
C ASN A 30 -1.19 -18.17 8.91
N THR A 31 -0.60 -17.60 7.87
CA THR A 31 0.23 -16.40 7.99
C THR A 31 -0.61 -15.20 8.44
N ARG A 32 -0.23 -14.62 9.56
CA ARG A 32 -0.85 -13.40 10.10
C ARG A 32 0.00 -12.20 9.75
N MET A 33 -0.45 -11.42 8.79
CA MET A 33 0.23 -10.21 8.34
C MET A 33 -0.70 -9.01 8.40
N MET A 34 -0.17 -7.89 8.88
CA MET A 34 -0.82 -6.58 8.86
C MET A 34 0.01 -5.60 8.03
N LEU A 35 -0.61 -4.98 7.02
CA LEU A 35 0.04 -4.01 6.14
C LEU A 35 0.48 -2.75 6.91
N THR A 36 -0.35 -2.28 7.85
CA THR A 36 -0.11 -1.04 8.61
C THR A 36 1.25 -1.02 9.29
N GLY A 37 1.61 -2.11 9.99
CA GLY A 37 2.90 -2.21 10.67
C GLY A 37 4.07 -2.16 9.69
N GLN A 38 3.93 -2.79 8.52
CA GLN A 38 4.94 -2.80 7.46
C GLN A 38 5.12 -1.39 6.86
N VAL A 39 4.02 -0.73 6.55
CA VAL A 39 4.06 0.65 6.01
C VAL A 39 4.77 1.60 6.96
N PHE A 40 4.43 1.57 8.25
CA PHE A 40 5.07 2.45 9.22
C PHE A 40 6.54 2.11 9.45
N ALA A 41 6.96 0.84 9.37
CA ALA A 41 8.37 0.47 9.44
C ALA A 41 9.19 1.07 8.28
N VAL A 42 8.62 1.05 7.06
CA VAL A 42 9.25 1.66 5.88
C VAL A 42 9.24 3.19 5.99
N MET A 43 8.08 3.80 6.30
CA MET A 43 7.94 5.26 6.38
C MET A 43 8.83 5.92 7.43
N SER A 44 9.03 5.25 8.57
CA SER A 44 9.88 5.77 9.67
C SER A 44 11.38 5.59 9.41
N GLY A 45 11.76 4.88 8.34
CA GLY A 45 13.14 4.56 8.06
C GLY A 45 13.77 3.56 9.04
N THR A 46 12.95 2.81 9.79
CA THR A 46 13.44 1.77 10.72
C THR A 46 13.69 0.43 10.01
N ALA A 47 13.06 0.20 8.87
CA ALA A 47 13.28 -0.99 8.06
C ALA A 47 14.59 -0.85 7.25
N THR A 48 15.41 -1.90 7.24
CA THR A 48 16.59 -2.00 6.36
C THR A 48 16.16 -2.29 4.92
N GLU A 49 17.08 -2.15 3.97
CA GLU A 49 16.83 -2.46 2.56
C GLU A 49 16.33 -3.90 2.37
N GLU A 50 16.97 -4.87 3.02
CA GLU A 50 16.60 -6.29 2.95
C GLU A 50 15.19 -6.52 3.53
N GLN A 51 14.85 -5.79 4.60
CA GLN A 51 13.53 -5.86 5.22
C GLN A 51 12.45 -5.26 4.30
N ILE A 52 12.75 -4.14 3.62
CA ILE A 52 11.81 -3.52 2.67
C ILE A 52 11.51 -4.49 1.51
N GLN A 53 12.54 -5.11 0.95
CA GLN A 53 12.38 -6.11 -0.10
C GLN A 53 11.58 -7.34 0.38
N ALA A 54 11.80 -7.79 1.62
CA ALA A 54 11.02 -8.87 2.21
C ALA A 54 9.57 -8.47 2.45
N ILE A 55 9.31 -7.23 2.90
CA ILE A 55 7.96 -6.66 3.04
C ILE A 55 7.24 -6.67 1.68
N CYS A 56 7.90 -6.22 0.60
CA CYS A 56 7.32 -6.23 -0.74
C CYS A 56 6.92 -7.64 -1.18
N ARG A 57 7.84 -8.61 -1.04
CA ARG A 57 7.55 -10.02 -1.39
C ARG A 57 6.39 -10.60 -0.55
N SER A 58 6.40 -10.35 0.74
CA SER A 58 5.34 -10.85 1.64
C SER A 58 4.00 -10.17 1.38
N ALA A 59 3.98 -8.86 1.12
CA ALA A 59 2.77 -8.15 0.77
C ALA A 59 2.17 -8.66 -0.56
N ASP A 60 3.02 -8.94 -1.54
CA ASP A 60 2.59 -9.54 -2.81
C ASP A 60 2.04 -10.96 -2.62
N ALA A 61 2.66 -11.76 -1.75
CA ALA A 61 2.27 -13.14 -1.53
C ALA A 61 0.99 -13.29 -0.69
N TYR A 62 0.82 -12.44 0.33
CA TYR A 62 -0.21 -12.64 1.36
C TYR A 62 -1.30 -11.58 1.39
N LEU A 63 -1.03 -10.35 0.92
CA LEU A 63 -1.98 -9.24 1.02
C LEU A 63 -2.53 -8.80 -0.34
N TYR A 64 -1.82 -9.07 -1.44
CA TYR A 64 -2.29 -8.69 -2.76
C TYR A 64 -3.46 -9.56 -3.20
N ASP A 65 -4.62 -8.94 -3.42
CA ASP A 65 -5.83 -9.59 -3.87
C ASP A 65 -6.41 -8.87 -5.08
N ARG A 66 -6.25 -9.47 -6.26
CA ARG A 66 -6.75 -8.92 -7.52
C ARG A 66 -8.27 -8.78 -7.52
N LYS A 67 -9.00 -9.67 -6.85
CA LYS A 67 -10.46 -9.61 -6.78
C LYS A 67 -10.93 -8.48 -5.88
N ALA A 68 -10.29 -8.25 -4.75
CA ALA A 68 -10.57 -7.11 -3.88
C ALA A 68 -10.06 -5.79 -4.46
N GLY A 69 -9.08 -5.84 -5.38
CA GLY A 69 -8.60 -4.67 -6.10
C GLY A 69 -7.34 -4.04 -5.56
N GLY A 70 -6.51 -4.78 -4.84
CA GLY A 70 -5.23 -4.27 -4.35
C GLY A 70 -4.71 -4.99 -3.12
N TYR A 71 -3.97 -4.25 -2.30
CA TYR A 71 -3.36 -4.77 -1.08
C TYR A 71 -4.31 -4.65 0.11
N ARG A 72 -4.66 -5.77 0.71
CA ARG A 72 -5.50 -5.83 1.90
C ARG A 72 -4.77 -5.29 3.13
N LEU A 73 -5.51 -4.75 4.10
CA LEU A 73 -4.95 -4.30 5.37
C LEU A 73 -4.32 -5.42 6.20
N ASN A 74 -4.92 -6.59 6.16
CA ASN A 74 -4.43 -7.76 6.87
C ASN A 74 -4.90 -9.04 6.20
N THR A 75 -4.21 -10.14 6.48
CA THR A 75 -4.66 -11.49 6.17
C THR A 75 -5.85 -11.87 7.04
N ASP A 76 -6.65 -12.86 6.60
CA ASP A 76 -7.72 -13.41 7.43
C ASP A 76 -7.12 -14.22 8.58
N PHE A 77 -7.31 -13.74 9.81
CA PHE A 77 -6.76 -14.41 11.00
C PHE A 77 -7.57 -15.65 11.42
N LYS A 78 -8.75 -15.88 10.82
CA LYS A 78 -9.64 -17.02 11.14
C LYS A 78 -10.09 -17.06 12.60
N GLU A 79 -9.84 -16.01 13.37
CA GLU A 79 -10.20 -15.87 14.77
C GLU A 79 -10.42 -14.40 15.14
N GLU A 80 -11.25 -14.15 16.12
CA GLU A 80 -11.49 -12.81 16.66
C GLU A 80 -10.43 -12.49 17.72
N LYS A 81 -9.77 -11.33 17.53
CA LYS A 81 -8.70 -10.84 18.41
C LYS A 81 -9.08 -9.46 18.96
N PHE A 82 -9.98 -9.43 19.93
CA PHE A 82 -10.47 -8.17 20.50
C PHE A 82 -9.38 -7.34 21.19
N ASP A 83 -8.26 -7.97 21.56
CA ASP A 83 -7.06 -7.31 22.09
C ASP A 83 -6.32 -6.45 21.04
N LEU A 84 -6.57 -6.67 19.75
CA LEU A 84 -6.02 -5.85 18.66
C LEU A 84 -6.89 -4.64 18.28
N GLY A 85 -7.88 -4.32 19.10
CA GLY A 85 -8.75 -3.17 18.91
C GLY A 85 -9.99 -3.46 18.09
N ARG A 86 -10.64 -2.39 17.61
CA ARG A 86 -11.97 -2.46 16.97
C ARG A 86 -12.01 -3.16 15.61
N MET A 87 -10.87 -3.45 14.98
CA MET A 87 -10.85 -4.03 13.64
C MET A 87 -11.65 -5.33 13.56
N PHE A 88 -11.60 -6.18 14.58
CA PHE A 88 -12.36 -7.41 14.63
C PHE A 88 -13.86 -7.24 14.94
N GLY A 89 -14.34 -6.00 15.12
CA GLY A 89 -15.76 -5.67 15.10
C GLY A 89 -16.38 -5.65 13.70
N PHE A 90 -15.54 -5.80 12.64
CA PHE A 90 -15.98 -5.87 11.25
C PHE A 90 -15.73 -7.26 10.67
N ALA A 91 -16.61 -7.69 9.76
CA ALA A 91 -16.38 -8.91 9.00
C ALA A 91 -15.10 -8.78 8.14
N TYR A 92 -14.42 -9.90 7.88
CA TYR A 92 -13.23 -9.89 7.05
C TYR A 92 -13.53 -9.37 5.62
N GLY A 93 -12.76 -8.41 5.18
CA GLY A 93 -12.95 -7.69 3.92
C GLY A 93 -13.73 -6.39 4.06
N GLU A 94 -14.10 -6.03 5.28
CA GLU A 94 -14.81 -4.79 5.58
C GLU A 94 -13.91 -3.85 6.41
N LYS A 95 -13.88 -2.57 6.03
CA LYS A 95 -13.15 -1.51 6.74
C LYS A 95 -11.73 -1.94 7.16
N GLU A 96 -11.42 -1.80 8.45
CA GLU A 96 -10.09 -2.08 8.99
C GLU A 96 -9.76 -3.59 9.07
N ASN A 97 -10.72 -4.48 8.82
CA ASN A 97 -10.49 -5.93 8.85
C ASN A 97 -10.37 -6.51 7.43
N GLY A 98 -9.20 -6.42 6.85
CA GLY A 98 -8.87 -7.09 5.59
C GLY A 98 -9.43 -6.47 4.33
N ALA A 99 -10.08 -5.30 4.38
CA ALA A 99 -10.43 -4.55 3.18
C ALA A 99 -9.18 -4.00 2.47
N VAL A 100 -9.30 -3.66 1.18
CA VAL A 100 -8.30 -2.81 0.51
C VAL A 100 -8.56 -1.37 0.93
N PHE A 101 -7.87 -0.93 1.98
CA PHE A 101 -8.05 0.39 2.56
C PHE A 101 -7.21 1.40 1.80
N SER A 102 -7.88 2.24 1.00
CA SER A 102 -7.23 3.06 -0.03
C SER A 102 -6.16 3.99 0.53
N HIS A 103 -6.41 4.63 1.67
CA HIS A 103 -5.43 5.53 2.30
C HIS A 103 -4.15 4.78 2.69
N MET A 104 -4.27 3.60 3.31
CA MET A 104 -3.11 2.80 3.69
C MET A 104 -2.35 2.25 2.48
N ALA A 105 -3.06 1.87 1.42
CA ALA A 105 -2.43 1.47 0.17
C ALA A 105 -1.60 2.62 -0.44
N VAL A 106 -2.13 3.84 -0.46
CA VAL A 106 -1.39 5.01 -0.93
C VAL A 106 -0.20 5.35 -0.03
N MET A 107 -0.35 5.24 1.30
CA MET A 107 0.78 5.41 2.24
C MET A 107 1.87 4.37 1.97
N TYR A 108 1.50 3.14 1.67
CA TYR A 108 2.45 2.08 1.29
C TYR A 108 3.22 2.47 0.02
N ALA A 109 2.51 2.88 -1.04
CA ALA A 109 3.15 3.35 -2.26
C ALA A 109 4.10 4.55 -2.01
N ASN A 110 3.65 5.54 -1.24
CA ASN A 110 4.45 6.71 -0.89
C ASN A 110 5.75 6.31 -0.17
N ALA A 111 5.64 5.40 0.81
CA ALA A 111 6.81 4.89 1.54
C ALA A 111 7.80 4.18 0.60
N LEU A 112 7.30 3.36 -0.32
CA LEU A 112 8.12 2.65 -1.30
C LEU A 112 8.84 3.60 -2.26
N TYR A 113 8.15 4.60 -2.80
CA TYR A 113 8.79 5.62 -3.63
C TYR A 113 9.89 6.37 -2.88
N LYS A 114 9.64 6.79 -1.64
CA LYS A 114 10.62 7.50 -0.80
C LYS A 114 11.88 6.69 -0.51
N THR A 115 11.77 5.37 -0.51
CA THR A 115 12.90 4.46 -0.26
C THR A 115 13.52 3.90 -1.55
N GLY A 116 13.15 4.44 -2.73
CA GLY A 116 13.74 4.03 -4.01
C GLY A 116 13.09 2.81 -4.66
N HIS A 117 12.01 2.27 -4.10
CA HIS A 117 11.26 1.13 -4.62
C HIS A 117 10.11 1.60 -5.53
N ALA A 118 10.44 2.41 -6.54
CA ALA A 118 9.46 3.05 -7.41
C ALA A 118 8.60 2.05 -8.19
N LYS A 119 9.17 0.91 -8.58
CA LYS A 119 8.45 -0.15 -9.31
C LYS A 119 7.33 -0.75 -8.48
N GLU A 120 7.63 -1.09 -7.25
CA GLU A 120 6.66 -1.64 -6.30
C GLU A 120 5.62 -0.59 -5.92
N GLY A 121 6.05 0.65 -5.68
CA GLY A 121 5.16 1.79 -5.42
C GLY A 121 4.21 2.07 -6.59
N TYR A 122 4.70 2.03 -7.82
CA TYR A 122 3.89 2.17 -9.03
C TYR A 122 2.82 1.08 -9.12
N LYS A 123 3.20 -0.19 -8.88
CA LYS A 123 2.25 -1.31 -8.87
C LYS A 123 1.09 -1.07 -7.91
N VAL A 124 1.38 -0.58 -6.70
CA VAL A 124 0.34 -0.27 -5.71
C VAL A 124 -0.60 0.83 -6.19
N LEU A 125 -0.06 1.96 -6.69
CA LEU A 125 -0.87 3.09 -7.19
C LEU A 125 -1.69 2.69 -8.41
N GLN A 126 -1.08 1.99 -9.36
CA GLN A 126 -1.76 1.56 -10.59
C GLN A 126 -2.90 0.60 -10.29
N THR A 127 -2.66 -0.40 -9.41
CA THR A 127 -3.72 -1.36 -9.03
C THR A 127 -4.91 -0.65 -8.38
N LEU A 128 -4.64 0.32 -7.51
CA LEU A 128 -5.69 1.09 -6.86
C LEU A 128 -6.49 1.93 -7.87
N LEU A 129 -5.79 2.59 -8.80
CA LEU A 129 -6.39 3.38 -9.86
C LEU A 129 -7.23 2.53 -10.80
N ASP A 130 -6.70 1.41 -11.29
CA ASP A 130 -7.40 0.50 -12.19
C ASP A 130 -8.70 -0.01 -11.56
N THR A 131 -8.67 -0.32 -10.26
CA THR A 131 -9.85 -0.75 -9.53
C THR A 131 -10.87 0.38 -9.38
N ALA A 132 -10.41 1.59 -9.07
CA ALA A 132 -11.30 2.75 -8.95
C ALA A 132 -11.93 3.14 -10.29
N MET A 133 -11.20 3.00 -11.40
CA MET A 133 -11.65 3.34 -12.76
C MET A 133 -12.51 2.26 -13.40
N ASP A 134 -12.53 1.05 -12.87
CA ASP A 134 -13.47 0.00 -13.24
C ASP A 134 -14.84 0.29 -12.58
N PHE A 135 -15.63 1.18 -13.20
CA PHE A 135 -16.89 1.67 -12.63
C PHE A 135 -17.95 0.58 -12.49
N GLU A 136 -17.91 -0.43 -13.33
CA GLU A 136 -18.82 -1.56 -13.24
C GLU A 136 -18.59 -2.39 -11.98
N ARG A 137 -17.36 -2.47 -11.56
CA ARG A 137 -16.93 -3.20 -10.37
C ARG A 137 -16.96 -2.34 -9.13
N SER A 138 -16.26 -1.21 -9.16
CA SER A 138 -16.12 -0.31 -8.01
C SER A 138 -17.45 0.33 -7.61
N LYS A 139 -18.38 0.51 -8.58
CA LYS A 139 -19.62 1.27 -8.39
C LYS A 139 -19.38 2.69 -7.88
N MET A 140 -18.19 3.22 -8.14
CA MET A 140 -17.75 4.54 -7.69
C MET A 140 -17.47 5.43 -8.89
N TYR A 141 -17.95 6.68 -8.84
CA TYR A 141 -17.61 7.71 -9.81
C TYR A 141 -17.99 9.10 -9.29
N PRO A 142 -17.12 10.09 -9.44
CA PRO A 142 -15.68 9.98 -9.65
C PRO A 142 -14.94 9.86 -8.30
N GLY A 143 -13.85 9.12 -8.25
CA GLY A 143 -12.90 9.20 -7.15
C GLY A 143 -12.43 7.89 -6.57
N ILE A 144 -11.58 8.01 -5.55
CA ILE A 144 -11.04 6.90 -4.80
C ILE A 144 -11.85 6.76 -3.51
N PRO A 145 -12.49 5.60 -3.25
CA PRO A 145 -13.26 5.38 -2.03
C PRO A 145 -12.37 5.23 -0.80
N GLU A 146 -12.96 5.20 0.38
CA GLU A 146 -12.24 4.90 1.61
C GLU A 146 -11.63 3.50 1.55
N TYR A 147 -12.41 2.52 1.09
CA TYR A 147 -11.91 1.15 0.89
C TYR A 147 -12.69 0.41 -0.21
N PHE A 148 -12.10 -0.70 -0.67
CA PHE A 148 -12.77 -1.69 -1.50
C PHE A 148 -13.01 -2.97 -0.70
N ASP A 149 -14.21 -3.54 -0.85
CA ASP A 149 -14.61 -4.78 -0.19
C ASP A 149 -14.04 -6.03 -0.90
N ASN A 150 -14.46 -7.22 -0.47
CA ASN A 150 -14.05 -8.51 -1.05
C ASN A 150 -14.36 -8.70 -2.53
N GLN A 151 -15.24 -7.85 -3.11
CA GLN A 151 -15.63 -7.90 -4.52
C GLN A 151 -15.00 -6.76 -5.34
N GLY A 152 -14.22 -5.89 -4.70
CA GLY A 152 -13.68 -4.68 -5.30
C GLY A 152 -14.71 -3.56 -5.44
N ARG A 153 -15.82 -3.64 -4.71
CA ARG A 153 -16.79 -2.57 -4.64
C ARG A 153 -16.28 -1.47 -3.72
N GLY A 154 -16.31 -0.22 -4.19
CA GLY A 154 -15.92 0.93 -3.40
C GLY A 154 -16.99 1.33 -2.40
N LEU A 155 -16.57 1.68 -1.20
CA LEU A 155 -17.43 2.08 -0.11
C LEU A 155 -16.93 3.39 0.49
N TYR A 156 -17.87 4.25 0.92
CA TYR A 156 -17.64 5.60 1.40
C TYR A 156 -17.04 6.54 0.34
N ALA A 157 -17.95 7.15 -0.43
CA ALA A 157 -17.67 8.03 -1.58
C ALA A 157 -17.39 9.49 -1.20
N TYR A 158 -17.09 9.80 0.04
CA TYR A 158 -16.78 11.15 0.47
C TYR A 158 -15.28 11.43 0.46
N LEU A 159 -14.90 12.69 0.60
CA LEU A 159 -13.51 13.10 0.68
C LEU A 159 -12.82 12.42 1.87
N THR A 160 -11.90 11.52 1.56
CA THR A 160 -11.04 10.85 2.54
C THR A 160 -9.58 11.22 2.32
N GLY A 161 -8.71 10.82 3.23
CA GLY A 161 -7.27 10.99 3.05
C GLY A 161 -6.70 10.26 1.81
N ALA A 162 -7.41 9.28 1.25
CA ALA A 162 -6.93 8.48 0.13
C ALA A 162 -6.65 9.32 -1.12
N ALA A 163 -7.61 10.13 -1.57
CA ALA A 163 -7.46 10.92 -2.78
C ALA A 163 -6.40 12.02 -2.63
N SER A 164 -6.37 12.71 -1.49
CA SER A 164 -5.37 13.76 -1.24
C SER A 164 -3.96 13.18 -1.13
N TRP A 165 -3.79 12.04 -0.47
CA TRP A 165 -2.51 11.34 -0.40
C TRP A 165 -2.07 10.78 -1.76
N TYR A 166 -3.04 10.33 -2.59
CA TYR A 166 -2.74 9.90 -3.95
C TYR A 166 -2.15 11.06 -4.77
N MET A 167 -2.82 12.20 -4.77
CA MET A 167 -2.33 13.42 -5.44
C MET A 167 -0.99 13.87 -4.88
N LEU A 168 -0.83 13.90 -3.55
CA LEU A 168 0.43 14.23 -2.92
C LEU A 168 1.55 13.30 -3.40
N THR A 169 1.32 11.99 -3.40
CA THR A 169 2.30 11.00 -3.84
C THR A 169 2.66 11.16 -5.31
N MET A 170 1.67 11.41 -6.16
CA MET A 170 1.92 11.69 -7.58
C MET A 170 2.83 12.91 -7.76
N ILE A 171 2.53 14.03 -7.10
CA ILE A 171 3.31 15.26 -7.25
C ILE A 171 4.70 15.09 -6.64
N THR A 172 4.80 14.62 -5.39
CA THR A 172 6.08 14.69 -4.66
C THR A 172 6.99 13.50 -4.90
N GLU A 173 6.44 12.33 -5.19
CA GLU A 173 7.24 11.11 -5.33
C GLU A 173 7.32 10.65 -6.79
N VAL A 174 6.20 10.58 -7.52
CA VAL A 174 6.20 10.08 -8.89
C VAL A 174 6.79 11.12 -9.85
N PHE A 175 6.27 12.36 -9.83
CA PHE A 175 6.83 13.48 -10.60
C PHE A 175 8.01 14.15 -9.90
N GLY A 176 8.20 13.88 -8.61
CA GLY A 176 9.36 14.31 -7.84
C GLY A 176 9.46 15.82 -7.62
N VAL A 177 8.34 16.53 -7.62
CA VAL A 177 8.32 17.98 -7.41
C VAL A 177 8.27 18.28 -5.93
N LYS A 178 9.38 18.78 -5.37
CA LYS A 178 9.55 19.04 -3.93
C LYS A 178 10.19 20.40 -3.69
N GLY A 179 9.84 21.04 -2.56
CA GLY A 179 10.59 22.15 -2.00
C GLY A 179 11.73 21.65 -1.11
N GLN A 180 12.92 22.16 -1.26
CA GLN A 180 14.05 21.86 -0.40
C GLN A 180 14.87 23.14 -0.10
N LEU A 181 14.86 23.56 1.17
CA LEU A 181 15.61 24.74 1.64
C LEU A 181 15.40 26.02 0.84
N GLY A 182 14.19 26.22 0.30
CA GLY A 182 13.84 27.38 -0.53
C GLY A 182 13.94 27.14 -2.03
N ASP A 183 14.56 26.06 -2.47
CA ASP A 183 14.67 25.68 -3.87
C ASP A 183 13.58 24.69 -4.27
N MET A 184 13.25 24.65 -5.57
CA MET A 184 12.39 23.64 -6.17
C MET A 184 13.28 22.52 -6.73
N VAL A 185 13.06 21.31 -6.26
CA VAL A 185 13.73 20.10 -6.76
C VAL A 185 12.75 19.32 -7.62
N ILE A 186 13.19 18.89 -8.80
CA ILE A 186 12.44 18.01 -9.70
C ILE A 186 13.26 16.74 -9.91
N ALA A 187 12.79 15.62 -9.36
CA ALA A 187 13.45 14.32 -9.43
C ALA A 187 12.42 13.22 -9.68
N PRO A 188 11.93 13.08 -10.93
CA PRO A 188 10.87 12.11 -11.26
C PRO A 188 11.34 10.67 -11.10
N ALA A 189 10.46 9.80 -10.61
CA ALA A 189 10.64 8.35 -10.49
C ALA A 189 9.59 7.62 -11.34
N LEU A 190 9.55 7.96 -12.63
CA LEU A 190 8.58 7.43 -13.58
C LEU A 190 9.00 6.03 -14.07
N MET A 191 8.02 5.17 -14.29
CA MET A 191 8.20 3.88 -14.94
C MET A 191 8.15 4.04 -16.47
N PRO A 192 8.78 3.12 -17.24
CA PRO A 192 8.77 3.18 -18.69
C PRO A 192 7.36 3.32 -19.29
N GLU A 193 6.38 2.69 -18.68
CA GLU A 193 4.98 2.71 -19.12
C GLU A 193 4.29 4.08 -18.92
N GLN A 194 4.90 4.96 -18.13
CA GLN A 194 4.39 6.30 -17.86
C GLN A 194 4.94 7.36 -18.85
N TYR A 195 5.84 6.97 -19.74
CA TYR A 195 6.35 7.84 -20.80
C TYR A 195 5.49 7.64 -22.06
N ASP A 196 4.88 8.71 -22.52
CA ASP A 196 4.10 8.73 -23.77
C ASP A 196 4.94 9.06 -25.01
N HIS A 197 6.27 9.12 -24.85
CA HIS A 197 7.22 9.60 -25.87
C HIS A 197 6.97 11.03 -26.38
N CYS A 198 6.10 11.79 -25.70
CA CYS A 198 5.87 13.20 -26.00
C CYS A 198 6.99 14.05 -25.42
N LEU A 199 7.80 14.64 -26.26
CA LEU A 199 8.78 15.65 -25.89
C LEU A 199 8.04 16.98 -25.68
N LEU A 200 7.80 17.34 -24.43
CA LEU A 200 7.38 18.68 -24.08
C LEU A 200 8.57 19.63 -24.28
N TYR A 201 8.59 20.30 -25.41
CA TYR A 201 9.46 21.45 -25.59
C TYR A 201 8.91 22.62 -24.78
N THR A 202 9.40 22.78 -23.56
CA THR A 202 9.33 24.06 -22.90
C THR A 202 10.53 24.86 -23.42
N SER A 203 10.30 25.80 -24.31
CA SER A 203 11.29 26.79 -24.62
C SER A 203 11.44 27.71 -23.43
N PRO A 204 12.58 27.77 -22.77
CA PRO A 204 12.86 28.89 -21.87
C PRO A 204 13.13 30.08 -22.73
N SER A 205 12.23 31.00 -22.70
CA SER A 205 12.50 32.34 -23.21
C SER A 205 13.39 33.12 -22.25
#